data_50f016330be26abed6dd2703cdc35148
#
_entry.id   50f016330be26abed6dd2703cdc35148
#
_cell.length_a   1.000
_cell.length_b   1.000
_cell.length_c   1.000
_cell.angle_alpha   90.00
_cell.angle_beta   90.00
_cell.angle_gamma   90.00
#
_symmetry.space_group_name_H-M   'P 1'
#
loop_
_entity.id
_entity.type
_entity.pdbx_description
1 polymer ?
#
loop_
_entity_poly.entity_id
_entity_poly.type
_entity_poly.pdbx_seq_one_letter_code
_entity_poly.pdbx_strand_id
1 'polypeptide(L)'
;MKFFAVIDTNVIVSALLKWDSVPGLVLQSVFEGRVVPVVNAQILEEYKVVLNREKFGFAKERITETITQIESLSVHESQLASIVEDMPDPKDVVFYSVALAHGNVAETHLVTGNVKHFPKSPIVVTPREFLEIIGLFTQTMLVNEARWPFDVYGANPGWNAFLELRGK
;
A
#
# COMPACT_ATOMS: atom_id res chain seq x y z
N MET A 1 6.47 17.00 1.92
CA MET A 1 7.39 15.88 1.72
C MET A 1 6.59 14.69 1.20
N LYS A 2 7.08 14.00 0.18
CA LYS A 2 6.47 12.78 -0.36
C LYS A 2 7.26 11.57 0.09
N PHE A 3 6.56 10.52 0.47
CA PHE A 3 7.15 9.24 0.84
C PHE A 3 6.91 8.23 -0.28
N PHE A 4 7.90 7.41 -0.59
CA PHE A 4 7.79 6.38 -1.62
C PHE A 4 7.63 5.00 -0.98
N ALA A 5 6.71 4.21 -1.50
CA ALA A 5 6.48 2.86 -0.99
C ALA A 5 6.10 1.87 -2.10
N VAL A 6 6.71 0.70 -2.05
CA VAL A 6 6.16 -0.50 -2.69
C VAL A 6 5.19 -1.12 -1.70
N ILE A 7 3.95 -1.32 -2.09
CA ILE A 7 2.89 -1.83 -1.21
C ILE A 7 2.60 -3.27 -1.59
N ASP A 8 2.84 -4.19 -0.66
CA ASP A 8 2.52 -5.59 -0.86
C ASP A 8 1.00 -5.77 -1.01
N THR A 9 0.60 -6.69 -1.88
CA THR A 9 -0.80 -6.95 -2.21
C THR A 9 -1.64 -7.27 -0.97
N ASN A 10 -1.08 -7.94 0.03
CA ASN A 10 -1.79 -8.24 1.29
C ASN A 10 -2.25 -6.98 2.05
N VAL A 11 -1.51 -5.89 1.95
CA VAL A 11 -1.87 -4.61 2.56
C VAL A 11 -3.09 -4.01 1.85
N ILE A 12 -3.12 -4.07 0.52
CA ILE A 12 -4.26 -3.58 -0.28
C ILE A 12 -5.52 -4.43 0.02
N VAL A 13 -5.39 -5.75 0.05
CA VAL A 13 -6.48 -6.66 0.42
C VAL A 13 -7.03 -6.29 1.81
N SER A 14 -6.16 -6.16 2.79
CA SER A 14 -6.56 -5.82 4.17
C SER A 14 -7.24 -4.46 4.26
N ALA A 15 -6.75 -3.47 3.51
CA ALA A 15 -7.35 -2.14 3.42
C ALA A 15 -8.77 -2.19 2.84
N LEU A 16 -8.99 -2.97 1.78
CA LEU A 16 -10.30 -3.10 1.14
C LEU A 16 -11.28 -3.92 1.98
N LEU A 17 -10.81 -4.89 2.76
CA LEU A 17 -11.65 -5.64 3.69
C LEU A 17 -12.09 -4.78 4.88
N LYS A 18 -11.22 -3.93 5.40
CA LYS A 18 -11.50 -3.03 6.51
C LYS A 18 -10.80 -1.69 6.29
N TRP A 19 -11.55 -0.73 5.77
CA TRP A 19 -11.03 0.59 5.39
C TRP A 19 -10.53 1.40 6.60
N ASP A 20 -11.25 1.34 7.71
CA ASP A 20 -10.90 1.92 9.01
C ASP A 20 -9.93 1.02 9.80
N SER A 21 -8.79 0.75 9.19
CA SER A 21 -7.73 -0.10 9.73
C SER A 21 -6.36 0.50 9.43
N VAL A 22 -5.32 -0.02 10.08
CA VAL A 22 -3.94 0.41 9.82
C VAL A 22 -3.55 0.24 8.35
N PRO A 23 -3.79 -0.90 7.67
CA PRO A 23 -3.62 -0.99 6.22
C PRO A 23 -4.48 -0.01 5.44
N GLY A 24 -5.72 0.22 5.88
CA GLY A 24 -6.61 1.22 5.29
C GLY A 24 -6.01 2.62 5.31
N LEU A 25 -5.40 3.03 6.41
CA LEU A 25 -4.71 4.33 6.53
C LEU A 25 -3.51 4.45 5.59
N VAL A 26 -2.79 3.37 5.33
CA VAL A 26 -1.72 3.37 4.33
C VAL A 26 -2.29 3.68 2.94
N LEU A 27 -3.35 3.00 2.54
CA LEU A 27 -3.97 3.22 1.22
C LEU A 27 -4.62 4.61 1.12
N GLN A 28 -5.20 5.10 2.19
CA GLN A 28 -5.73 6.47 2.28
C GLN A 28 -4.63 7.51 2.06
N SER A 29 -3.47 7.34 2.69
CA SER A 29 -2.34 8.25 2.52
C SER A 29 -1.77 8.26 1.09
N VAL A 30 -1.95 7.16 0.34
CA VAL A 30 -1.70 7.12 -1.11
C VAL A 30 -2.70 8.00 -1.84
N PHE A 31 -3.99 7.83 -1.60
CA PHE A 31 -5.04 8.58 -2.29
C PHE A 31 -5.03 10.08 -1.95
N GLU A 32 -4.52 10.44 -0.78
CA GLU A 32 -4.28 11.82 -0.37
C GLU A 32 -2.99 12.42 -0.98
N GLY A 33 -2.19 11.61 -1.68
CA GLY A 33 -0.95 12.05 -2.33
C GLY A 33 0.24 12.27 -1.38
N ARG A 34 0.16 11.79 -0.14
CA ARG A 34 1.27 11.80 0.83
C ARG A 34 2.28 10.70 0.53
N VAL A 35 1.78 9.55 0.13
CA VAL A 35 2.56 8.39 -0.27
C VAL A 35 2.45 8.21 -1.77
N VAL A 36 3.59 8.07 -2.43
CA VAL A 36 3.68 7.77 -3.85
C VAL A 36 3.98 6.27 -3.98
N PRO A 37 3.06 5.47 -4.52
CA PRO A 37 3.34 4.06 -4.77
C PRO A 37 4.43 3.92 -5.83
N VAL A 38 5.29 2.92 -5.65
CA VAL A 38 6.26 2.50 -6.65
C VAL A 38 5.83 1.14 -7.18
N VAL A 39 5.60 1.05 -8.47
CA VAL A 39 5.05 -0.14 -9.10
C VAL A 39 5.81 -0.48 -10.38
N ASN A 40 5.59 -1.69 -10.86
CA ASN A 40 5.87 -2.09 -12.23
C ASN A 40 4.69 -2.92 -12.79
N ALA A 41 4.79 -3.36 -14.03
CA ALA A 41 3.73 -4.13 -14.67
C ALA A 41 3.41 -5.45 -13.92
N GLN A 42 4.41 -6.12 -13.36
CA GLN A 42 4.23 -7.36 -12.61
C GLN A 42 3.48 -7.13 -11.29
N ILE A 43 3.81 -6.06 -10.57
CA ILE A 43 3.12 -5.68 -9.33
C ILE A 43 1.65 -5.34 -9.62
N LEU A 44 1.39 -4.55 -10.65
CA LEU A 44 0.01 -4.20 -11.04
C LEU A 44 -0.79 -5.44 -11.45
N GLU A 45 -0.17 -6.37 -12.16
CA GLU A 45 -0.82 -7.63 -12.53
C GLU A 45 -1.11 -8.51 -11.29
N GLU A 46 -0.18 -8.58 -10.34
CA GLU A 46 -0.41 -9.27 -9.06
C GLU A 46 -1.59 -8.66 -8.30
N TYR A 47 -1.71 -7.35 -8.26
CA TYR A 47 -2.87 -6.68 -7.66
C TYR A 47 -4.17 -7.13 -8.32
N LYS A 48 -4.23 -7.13 -9.67
CA LYS A 48 -5.41 -7.57 -10.42
C LYS A 48 -5.78 -9.02 -10.11
N VAL A 49 -4.81 -9.91 -10.19
CA VAL A 49 -5.02 -11.35 -9.96
C VAL A 49 -5.52 -11.62 -8.55
N VAL A 50 -4.88 -11.04 -7.54
CA VAL A 50 -5.22 -11.32 -6.14
C VAL A 50 -6.54 -10.70 -5.73
N LEU A 51 -6.80 -9.44 -6.10
CA LEU A 51 -8.04 -8.76 -5.73
C LEU A 51 -9.29 -9.39 -6.38
N ASN A 52 -9.13 -10.04 -7.54
CA ASN A 52 -10.21 -10.76 -8.21
C ASN A 52 -10.48 -12.16 -7.65
N ARG A 53 -9.75 -12.61 -6.62
CA ARG A 53 -10.04 -13.92 -6.01
C ARG A 53 -11.42 -13.92 -5.36
N GLU A 54 -12.24 -14.90 -5.70
CA GLU A 54 -13.63 -15.03 -5.22
C GLU A 54 -13.76 -14.98 -3.70
N LYS A 55 -12.78 -15.52 -3.00
CA LYS A 55 -12.78 -15.55 -1.52
C LYS A 55 -12.86 -14.18 -0.85
N PHE A 56 -12.51 -13.09 -1.55
CA PHE A 56 -12.58 -11.74 -1.01
C PHE A 56 -13.91 -11.05 -1.28
N GLY A 57 -14.64 -11.47 -2.32
CA GLY A 57 -15.96 -10.95 -2.65
C GLY A 57 -15.98 -9.48 -3.05
N PHE A 58 -14.87 -8.92 -3.54
CA PHE A 58 -14.83 -7.52 -3.97
C PHE A 58 -15.59 -7.34 -5.28
N ALA A 59 -16.37 -6.27 -5.39
CA ALA A 59 -17.01 -5.88 -6.64
C ALA A 59 -15.95 -5.51 -7.69
N LYS A 60 -16.17 -5.93 -8.95
CA LYS A 60 -15.20 -5.68 -10.04
C LYS A 60 -14.93 -4.19 -10.27
N GLU A 61 -15.95 -3.36 -10.15
CA GLU A 61 -15.87 -1.91 -10.28
C GLU A 61 -14.93 -1.33 -9.23
N ARG A 62 -15.05 -1.79 -7.98
CA ARG A 62 -14.20 -1.37 -6.87
C ARG A 62 -12.74 -1.77 -7.07
N ILE A 63 -12.50 -2.99 -7.57
CA ILE A 63 -11.15 -3.47 -7.89
C ILE A 63 -10.53 -2.60 -8.98
N THR A 64 -11.24 -2.40 -10.08
CA THR A 64 -10.78 -1.61 -11.23
C THR A 64 -10.46 -0.18 -10.81
N GLU A 65 -11.34 0.45 -10.06
CA GLU A 65 -11.15 1.82 -9.57
C GLU A 65 -9.94 1.94 -8.63
N THR A 66 -9.81 1.02 -7.68
CA THR A 66 -8.67 0.99 -6.76
C THR A 66 -7.34 0.87 -7.51
N ILE A 67 -7.23 -0.07 -8.44
CA ILE A 67 -6.00 -0.29 -9.20
C ILE A 67 -5.70 0.91 -10.10
N THR A 68 -6.70 1.44 -10.80
CA THR A 68 -6.56 2.62 -11.66
C THR A 68 -6.07 3.83 -10.86
N GLN A 69 -6.62 4.04 -9.68
CA GLN A 69 -6.22 5.13 -8.80
C GLN A 69 -4.78 4.95 -8.29
N ILE A 70 -4.42 3.75 -7.84
CA ILE A 70 -3.05 3.45 -7.42
C ILE A 70 -2.09 3.71 -8.59
N GLU A 71 -2.39 3.15 -9.77
CA GLU A 71 -1.55 3.29 -10.96
C GLU A 71 -1.36 4.77 -11.36
N SER A 72 -2.43 5.56 -11.36
CA SER A 72 -2.38 6.98 -11.71
C SER A 72 -1.53 7.83 -10.77
N LEU A 73 -1.38 7.40 -9.52
CA LEU A 73 -0.60 8.07 -8.48
C LEU A 73 0.83 7.51 -8.35
N SER A 74 1.13 6.44 -9.07
CA SER A 74 2.39 5.70 -8.93
C SER A 74 3.53 6.25 -9.78
N VAL A 75 4.73 6.00 -9.29
CA VAL A 75 5.95 6.01 -10.10
C VAL A 75 6.19 4.59 -10.63
N HIS A 76 6.45 4.49 -11.93
CA HIS A 76 6.79 3.21 -12.56
C HIS A 76 8.30 2.98 -12.53
N GLU A 77 8.72 1.93 -11.83
CA GLU A 77 10.12 1.50 -11.79
C GLU A 77 10.32 0.34 -12.78
N SER A 78 11.09 0.61 -13.82
CA SER A 78 11.37 -0.39 -14.86
C SER A 78 12.57 -1.27 -14.54
N GLN A 79 13.42 -0.84 -13.61
CA GLN A 79 14.59 -1.59 -13.21
C GLN A 79 14.28 -2.56 -12.08
N LEU A 80 14.99 -3.68 -12.07
CA LEU A 80 14.94 -4.66 -11.01
C LEU A 80 16.32 -4.78 -10.39
N ALA A 81 16.41 -4.69 -9.07
CA ALA A 81 17.65 -5.00 -8.37
C ALA A 81 17.88 -6.52 -8.36
N SER A 82 19.14 -6.92 -8.46
CA SER A 82 19.51 -8.32 -8.22
C SER A 82 19.34 -8.63 -6.75
N ILE A 83 18.61 -9.71 -6.46
CA ILE A 83 18.40 -10.20 -5.10
C ILE A 83 19.30 -11.40 -4.88
N VAL A 84 20.13 -11.31 -3.86
CA VAL A 84 21.10 -12.37 -3.47
C VAL A 84 20.51 -13.25 -2.36
N GLU A 85 19.60 -12.70 -1.58
CA GLU A 85 18.94 -13.36 -0.47
C GLU A 85 17.93 -14.39 -0.97
N ASP A 86 17.87 -15.53 -0.26
CA ASP A 86 16.85 -16.53 -0.50
C ASP A 86 15.51 -16.06 0.06
N MET A 87 14.48 -16.05 -0.79
CA MET A 87 13.14 -15.63 -0.42
C MET A 87 12.16 -16.80 -0.49
N PRO A 88 11.34 -17.00 0.56
CA PRO A 88 10.43 -18.15 0.66
C PRO A 88 9.41 -18.23 -0.49
N ASP A 89 8.90 -17.08 -0.96
CA ASP A 89 7.95 -17.03 -2.06
C ASP A 89 8.56 -16.26 -3.26
N PRO A 90 8.70 -16.93 -4.42
CA PRO A 90 9.18 -16.26 -5.64
C PRO A 90 8.34 -15.05 -6.09
N LYS A 91 7.06 -15.01 -5.73
CA LYS A 91 6.16 -13.90 -6.06
C LYS A 91 6.50 -12.63 -5.29
N ASP A 92 7.06 -12.76 -4.09
CA ASP A 92 7.44 -11.63 -3.25
C ASP A 92 8.73 -10.96 -3.76
N VAL A 93 9.53 -11.67 -4.55
CA VAL A 93 10.81 -11.19 -5.09
C VAL A 93 10.67 -9.89 -5.86
N VAL A 94 9.63 -9.75 -6.68
CA VAL A 94 9.42 -8.54 -7.50
C VAL A 94 9.19 -7.31 -6.61
N PHE A 95 8.45 -7.43 -5.52
CA PHE A 95 8.20 -6.30 -4.60
C PHE A 95 9.49 -5.79 -3.96
N TYR A 96 10.30 -6.72 -3.47
CA TYR A 96 11.57 -6.37 -2.84
C TYR A 96 12.58 -5.80 -3.86
N SER A 97 12.66 -6.40 -5.04
CA SER A 97 13.53 -5.95 -6.14
C SER A 97 13.21 -4.54 -6.61
N VAL A 98 11.92 -4.22 -6.76
CA VAL A 98 11.46 -2.86 -7.15
C VAL A 98 11.76 -1.85 -6.03
N ALA A 99 11.55 -2.21 -4.77
CA ALA A 99 11.87 -1.33 -3.65
C ALA A 99 13.36 -1.02 -3.56
N LEU A 100 14.22 -2.02 -3.76
CA LEU A 100 15.68 -1.83 -3.79
C LEU A 100 16.11 -0.97 -4.98
N ALA A 101 15.56 -1.22 -6.18
CA ALA A 101 15.91 -0.46 -7.39
C ALA A 101 15.55 1.02 -7.24
N HIS A 102 14.33 1.32 -6.83
CA HIS A 102 13.88 2.69 -6.61
C HIS A 102 14.58 3.35 -5.43
N GLY A 103 15.04 2.58 -4.45
CA GLY A 103 15.86 3.05 -3.33
C GLY A 103 17.15 3.77 -3.73
N ASN A 104 17.66 3.52 -4.94
CA ASN A 104 18.80 4.25 -5.49
C ASN A 104 18.44 5.68 -5.95
N VAL A 105 17.16 5.97 -6.12
CA VAL A 105 16.65 7.28 -6.59
C VAL A 105 16.11 8.08 -5.42
N ALA A 106 15.33 7.45 -4.57
CA ALA A 106 14.70 8.06 -3.39
C ALA A 106 14.50 7.03 -2.28
N GLU A 107 14.48 7.48 -1.02
CA GLU A 107 14.15 6.60 0.11
C GLU A 107 12.81 5.92 -0.12
N THR A 108 12.83 4.61 -0.19
CA THR A 108 11.67 3.79 -0.56
C THR A 108 11.51 2.65 0.44
N HIS A 109 10.30 2.46 0.93
CA HIS A 109 9.96 1.37 1.83
C HIS A 109 9.13 0.31 1.12
N LEU A 110 9.30 -0.93 1.55
CA LEU A 110 8.40 -2.04 1.22
C LEU A 110 7.45 -2.25 2.39
N VAL A 111 6.18 -1.96 2.17
CA VAL A 111 5.13 -2.07 3.21
C VAL A 111 4.43 -3.40 3.06
N THR A 112 4.53 -4.26 4.06
CA THR A 112 3.98 -5.62 4.04
C THR A 112 3.41 -6.03 5.39
N GLY A 113 2.32 -6.81 5.37
CA GLY A 113 1.82 -7.49 6.57
C GLY A 113 2.63 -8.75 6.96
N ASN A 114 3.49 -9.24 6.05
CA ASN A 114 4.27 -10.48 6.19
C ASN A 114 5.77 -10.24 6.12
N VAL A 115 6.32 -9.46 7.05
CA VAL A 115 7.77 -9.14 7.07
C VAL A 115 8.67 -10.37 7.07
N LYS A 116 8.18 -11.52 7.55
CA LYS A 116 8.93 -12.80 7.58
C LYS A 116 9.19 -13.38 6.20
N HIS A 117 8.43 -12.98 5.17
CA HIS A 117 8.61 -13.42 3.79
C HIS A 117 9.75 -12.70 3.09
N PHE A 118 10.26 -11.63 3.69
CA PHE A 118 11.29 -10.78 3.12
C PHE A 118 12.60 -10.85 3.93
N PRO A 119 13.73 -10.51 3.30
CA PRO A 119 14.98 -10.37 4.03
C PRO A 119 14.86 -9.35 5.15
N LYS A 120 15.63 -9.55 6.24
CA LYS A 120 15.75 -8.54 7.30
C LYS A 120 16.43 -7.29 6.73
N SER A 121 15.66 -6.25 6.54
CA SER A 121 16.13 -5.00 5.96
C SER A 121 15.35 -3.84 6.55
N PRO A 122 15.98 -2.68 6.80
CA PRO A 122 15.30 -1.50 7.33
C PRO A 122 14.25 -0.92 6.37
N ILE A 123 14.29 -1.28 5.08
CA ILE A 123 13.26 -0.85 4.13
C ILE A 123 11.98 -1.69 4.21
N VAL A 124 12.04 -2.88 4.79
CA VAL A 124 10.88 -3.78 4.95
C VAL A 124 10.19 -3.45 6.26
N VAL A 125 8.99 -2.91 6.16
CA VAL A 125 8.24 -2.39 7.31
C VAL A 125 6.80 -2.88 7.31
N THR A 126 6.21 -2.99 8.49
CA THR A 126 4.77 -3.21 8.64
C THR A 126 3.99 -1.94 8.29
N PRO A 127 2.68 -2.04 7.97
CA PRO A 127 1.83 -0.87 7.80
C PRO A 127 1.88 0.11 8.99
N ARG A 128 1.95 -0.39 10.22
CA ARG A 128 2.07 0.44 11.43
C ARG A 128 3.38 1.21 11.46
N GLU A 129 4.51 0.52 11.30
CA GLU A 129 5.83 1.14 11.27
C GLU A 129 5.93 2.19 10.16
N PHE A 130 5.35 1.91 8.99
CA PHE A 130 5.32 2.87 7.90
C PHE A 130 4.52 4.13 8.25
N LEU A 131 3.36 4.00 8.88
CA LEU A 131 2.57 5.15 9.33
C LEU A 131 3.30 5.98 10.41
N GLU A 132 4.11 5.33 11.25
CA GLU A 132 4.98 6.04 12.20
C GLU A 132 6.07 6.82 11.47
N ILE A 133 6.71 6.22 10.46
CA ILE A 133 7.73 6.88 9.62
C ILE A 133 7.18 8.13 8.93
N ILE A 134 5.97 8.05 8.38
CA ILE A 134 5.36 9.19 7.68
C ILE A 134 4.63 10.18 8.64
N GLY A 135 4.71 9.95 9.95
CA GLY A 135 4.15 10.83 10.96
C GLY A 135 2.64 10.81 11.11
N LEU A 136 1.97 9.79 10.57
CA LEU A 136 0.51 9.61 10.67
C LEU A 136 0.09 8.75 11.86
N PHE A 137 1.02 8.12 12.53
CA PHE A 137 0.75 7.27 13.69
C PHE A 137 1.60 7.75 14.86
N THR A 138 0.96 8.47 15.80
CA THR A 138 1.60 8.90 17.03
C THR A 138 1.09 8.09 18.20
N GLN A 139 1.88 7.97 19.26
CA GLN A 139 1.50 7.26 20.49
C GLN A 139 0.17 7.76 21.10
N THR A 140 -0.20 9.00 20.80
CA THR A 140 -1.46 9.61 21.23
C THR A 140 -2.69 8.97 20.53
N MET A 141 -2.52 8.41 19.34
CA MET A 141 -3.62 7.71 18.64
C MET A 141 -3.88 6.31 19.19
N LEU A 142 -2.92 5.72 19.90
CA LEU A 142 -3.08 4.42 20.56
C LEU A 142 -4.07 4.48 21.75
N VAL A 143 -4.31 5.66 22.32
CA VAL A 143 -5.17 5.87 23.49
C VAL A 143 -6.62 6.16 23.09
N ASN A 144 -6.87 6.57 21.86
CA ASN A 144 -8.20 6.94 21.36
C ASN A 144 -8.60 6.11 20.16
N GLU A 145 -8.93 4.84 20.35
CA GLU A 145 -9.57 3.99 19.31
C GLU A 145 -10.91 4.56 18.79
N ALA A 146 -11.44 5.59 19.45
CA ALA A 146 -12.72 6.22 19.12
C ALA A 146 -12.62 7.47 18.23
N ARG A 147 -11.44 7.98 17.93
CA ARG A 147 -11.28 9.19 17.11
C ARG A 147 -10.23 8.97 16.03
N TRP A 148 -10.66 8.42 14.93
CA TRP A 148 -9.89 8.42 13.69
C TRP A 148 -9.87 9.83 13.10
N PRO A 149 -8.73 10.27 12.49
CA PRO A 149 -8.58 11.64 12.01
C PRO A 149 -9.42 11.99 10.76
N PHE A 150 -10.51 11.28 10.52
CA PHE A 150 -11.34 11.45 9.33
C PHE A 150 -12.12 12.75 9.26
N ASP A 151 -12.36 13.40 10.40
CA ASP A 151 -13.11 14.68 10.43
C ASP A 151 -12.25 15.89 10.05
N VAL A 152 -10.95 15.72 9.90
CA VAL A 152 -10.02 16.85 9.67
C VAL A 152 -9.75 17.11 8.19
N TYR A 153 -10.01 16.13 7.32
CA TYR A 153 -9.68 16.24 5.88
C TYR A 153 -10.95 16.28 5.02
N GLY A 154 -11.59 17.46 5.02
CA GLY A 154 -12.73 17.74 4.16
C GLY A 154 -12.42 17.50 2.68
N ALA A 155 -13.30 16.72 2.05
CA ALA A 155 -13.62 16.72 0.63
C ALA A 155 -12.46 16.70 -0.38
N ASN A 156 -11.83 15.55 -0.55
CA ASN A 156 -11.22 15.21 -1.82
C ASN A 156 -12.29 14.56 -2.73
N PRO A 157 -12.57 15.07 -3.96
CA PRO A 157 -13.59 14.50 -4.86
C PRO A 157 -13.41 13.01 -5.17
N GLY A 158 -12.17 12.51 -5.22
CA GLY A 158 -11.88 11.07 -5.38
C GLY A 158 -12.28 10.20 -4.18
N TRP A 159 -12.37 10.80 -3.02
CA TRP A 159 -12.80 10.18 -1.78
C TRP A 159 -14.28 9.85 -1.74
N ASN A 160 -15.11 10.79 -2.19
CA ASN A 160 -16.56 10.63 -2.18
C ASN A 160 -17.00 9.50 -3.12
N ALA A 161 -16.40 9.40 -4.31
CA ALA A 161 -16.66 8.30 -5.24
C ALA A 161 -16.28 6.94 -4.63
N PHE A 162 -15.15 6.86 -3.91
CA PHE A 162 -14.70 5.64 -3.26
C PHE A 162 -15.59 5.22 -2.07
N LEU A 163 -16.06 6.18 -1.28
CA LEU A 163 -16.97 5.94 -0.14
C LEU A 163 -18.38 5.54 -0.60
N GLU A 164 -18.86 6.08 -1.73
CA GLU A 164 -20.16 5.70 -2.31
C GLU A 164 -20.19 4.24 -2.78
N LEU A 165 -19.05 3.71 -3.26
CA LEU A 165 -18.92 2.30 -3.63
C LEU A 165 -18.89 1.35 -2.42
N ARG A 166 -18.61 1.87 -1.23
CA ARG A 166 -18.59 1.12 0.02
C ARG A 166 -20.00 0.77 0.54
N GLY A 167 -21.00 1.56 0.18
CA GLY A 167 -22.39 1.39 0.61
C GLY A 167 -23.21 0.39 -0.19
N LYS A 168 -22.60 -0.23 -1.19
CA LYS A 168 -23.20 -1.25 -2.05
C LYS A 168 -22.44 -2.55 -1.93
#